data_618fee44c207af7c8e4858cc5ce58130
#
_entry.id   618fee44c207af7c8e4858cc5ce58130
#
_cell.length_a   1.000
_cell.length_b   1.000
_cell.length_c   1.000
_cell.angle_alpha   90.00
_cell.angle_beta   90.00
_cell.angle_gamma   90.00
#
_symmetry.space_group_name_H-M   'P 1'
#
loop_
_entity.id
_entity.type
_entity.pdbx_description
1 polymer ?
#
loop_
_entity_poly.entity_id
_entity_poly.type
_entity_poly.pdbx_seq_one_letter_code
_entity_poly.pdbx_strand_id
1 'polypeptide(L)'
;MKERLTVCRDGDPIYDICMETSFEGLKGELAAFHLEKRKICIVTDSNVAFLYLDKVKEILSQCCSMVSVFIFPAGEEHKNLDTVRMLYEHLILEHFDRKDMLAALGGGVTGDLCGFAAATYLRGIDFIQIPTTLLSQVDSSIGGKTGVDFADYKNMVGAFHMPRLVYTNLETLLTLPAEQFSSGMGEVIKHGLIQDKAYYEWLKEHRDAVMALSLIHISEPTRPY
;
A
#
# COMPACT_ATOMS: atom_id res chain seq x y z
N MET A 1 -10.39 2.95 15.92
CA MET A 1 -9.18 3.79 16.11
C MET A 1 -8.89 4.46 14.79
N LYS A 2 -8.53 5.75 14.82
CA LYS A 2 -8.15 6.50 13.61
C LYS A 2 -6.93 7.33 13.94
N GLU A 3 -5.83 7.06 13.25
CA GLU A 3 -4.60 7.81 13.39
C GLU A 3 -4.14 8.32 12.03
N ARG A 4 -3.44 9.46 12.02
CA ARG A 4 -2.92 10.07 10.79
C ARG A 4 -1.49 10.55 11.02
N LEU A 5 -0.61 10.20 10.11
CA LEU A 5 0.75 10.71 10.02
C LEU A 5 0.92 11.45 8.70
N THR A 6 1.43 12.67 8.74
CA THR A 6 1.76 13.41 7.51
C THR A 6 3.24 13.22 7.20
N VAL A 7 3.54 12.67 6.03
CA VAL A 7 4.91 12.57 5.52
C VAL A 7 5.30 13.91 4.91
N CYS A 8 6.41 14.48 5.42
CA CYS A 8 6.93 15.77 4.98
C CYS A 8 8.31 15.59 4.32
N ARG A 9 8.63 16.50 3.41
CA ARG A 9 9.98 16.65 2.84
C ARG A 9 10.38 18.10 2.96
N ASP A 10 11.51 18.35 3.61
CA ASP A 10 12.02 19.70 3.87
C ASP A 10 11.01 20.62 4.61
N GLY A 11 10.13 20.01 5.41
CA GLY A 11 9.05 20.69 6.15
C GLY A 11 7.73 20.81 5.40
N ASP A 12 7.69 20.51 4.11
CA ASP A 12 6.47 20.56 3.30
C ASP A 12 5.74 19.21 3.31
N PRO A 13 4.41 19.19 3.54
CA PRO A 13 3.61 17.98 3.51
C PRO A 13 3.52 17.41 2.10
N ILE A 14 3.74 16.09 1.96
CA ILE A 14 3.68 15.39 0.67
C ILE A 14 2.43 14.52 0.58
N TYR A 15 2.21 13.65 1.56
CA TYR A 15 1.04 12.78 1.63
C TYR A 15 0.76 12.35 3.07
N ASP A 16 -0.44 11.84 3.30
CA ASP A 16 -0.85 11.30 4.59
C ASP A 16 -0.84 9.77 4.60
N ILE A 17 -0.48 9.22 5.75
CA ILE A 17 -0.70 7.83 6.12
C ILE A 17 -1.85 7.81 7.11
N CYS A 18 -2.98 7.19 6.75
CA CYS A 18 -4.15 7.03 7.58
C CYS A 18 -4.23 5.59 8.06
N MET A 19 -4.30 5.37 9.37
CA MET A 19 -4.42 4.05 9.99
C MET A 19 -5.78 3.92 10.65
N GLU A 20 -6.55 2.93 10.24
CA GLU A 20 -7.87 2.61 10.78
C GLU A 20 -8.03 1.08 10.95
N THR A 21 -9.07 0.66 11.64
CA THR A 21 -9.41 -0.76 11.83
C THR A 21 -10.43 -1.28 10.83
N SER A 22 -10.82 -0.49 9.83
CA SER A 22 -11.74 -0.92 8.77
C SER A 22 -11.48 -0.14 7.48
N PHE A 23 -12.14 -0.51 6.38
CA PHE A 23 -12.11 0.27 5.12
C PHE A 23 -13.15 1.40 5.07
N GLU A 24 -14.02 1.53 6.07
CA GLU A 24 -15.14 2.48 6.03
C GLU A 24 -14.69 3.94 5.97
N GLY A 25 -13.58 4.27 6.60
CA GLY A 25 -13.00 5.61 6.56
C GLY A 25 -12.40 6.01 5.21
N LEU A 26 -12.09 5.04 4.33
CA LEU A 26 -11.43 5.28 3.05
C LEU A 26 -12.17 6.31 2.18
N LYS A 27 -13.50 6.23 2.13
CA LYS A 27 -14.31 7.20 1.39
C LYS A 27 -14.09 8.65 1.86
N GLY A 28 -14.03 8.85 3.17
CA GLY A 28 -13.80 10.16 3.77
C GLY A 28 -12.42 10.72 3.42
N GLU A 29 -11.39 9.87 3.42
CA GLU A 29 -10.03 10.25 3.05
C GLU A 29 -9.91 10.62 1.56
N LEU A 30 -10.67 9.96 0.70
CA LEU A 30 -10.66 10.21 -0.74
C LEU A 30 -11.41 11.47 -1.15
N ALA A 31 -12.26 12.05 -0.30
CA ALA A 31 -13.03 13.24 -0.62
C ALA A 31 -12.15 14.45 -1.00
N ALA A 32 -10.95 14.54 -0.43
CA ALA A 32 -10.00 15.62 -0.73
C ALA A 32 -9.44 15.58 -2.16
N PHE A 33 -9.59 14.47 -2.89
CA PHE A 33 -9.02 14.30 -4.23
C PHE A 33 -10.01 14.63 -5.38
N HIS A 34 -11.27 14.95 -5.07
CA HIS A 34 -12.29 15.32 -6.05
C HIS A 34 -12.41 14.31 -7.20
N LEU A 35 -12.68 13.05 -6.84
CA LEU A 35 -12.63 11.90 -7.76
C LEU A 35 -13.91 11.70 -8.58
N GLU A 36 -14.95 12.50 -8.41
CA GLU A 36 -16.30 12.30 -8.98
C GLU A 36 -16.30 12.18 -10.52
N LYS A 37 -15.30 12.79 -11.17
CA LYS A 37 -15.12 12.74 -12.64
C LYS A 37 -13.90 11.94 -13.07
N ARG A 38 -13.21 11.29 -12.14
CA ARG A 38 -12.00 10.51 -12.39
C ARG A 38 -12.30 9.02 -12.36
N LYS A 39 -11.51 8.24 -13.07
CA LYS A 39 -11.54 6.78 -12.97
C LYS A 39 -10.47 6.31 -11.98
N ILE A 40 -10.74 5.17 -11.34
CA ILE A 40 -9.77 4.49 -10.49
C ILE A 40 -9.60 3.06 -10.99
N CYS A 41 -8.35 2.63 -11.20
CA CYS A 41 -8.03 1.22 -11.41
C CYS A 41 -7.48 0.63 -10.11
N ILE A 42 -8.17 -0.36 -9.55
CA ILE A 42 -7.66 -1.17 -8.46
C ILE A 42 -6.69 -2.18 -9.06
N VAL A 43 -5.44 -2.12 -8.62
CA VAL A 43 -4.39 -3.10 -8.94
C VAL A 43 -4.19 -3.99 -7.72
N THR A 44 -4.37 -5.30 -7.89
CA THR A 44 -4.30 -6.26 -6.78
C THR A 44 -3.81 -7.63 -7.26
N ASP A 45 -3.32 -8.45 -6.36
CA ASP A 45 -2.98 -9.84 -6.66
C ASP A 45 -4.15 -10.80 -6.37
N SER A 46 -4.04 -12.03 -6.87
CA SER A 46 -5.10 -13.04 -6.78
C SER A 46 -5.47 -13.42 -5.33
N ASN A 47 -4.53 -13.37 -4.38
CA ASN A 47 -4.80 -13.70 -2.98
C ASN A 47 -5.57 -12.59 -2.28
N VAL A 48 -5.12 -11.35 -2.46
CA VAL A 48 -5.72 -10.17 -1.84
C VAL A 48 -7.08 -9.84 -2.46
N ALA A 49 -7.22 -10.06 -3.79
CA ALA A 49 -8.49 -9.88 -4.48
C ALA A 49 -9.61 -10.70 -3.85
N PHE A 50 -9.37 -11.97 -3.56
CA PHE A 50 -10.34 -12.85 -2.91
C PHE A 50 -10.83 -12.32 -1.55
N LEU A 51 -9.97 -11.64 -0.81
CA LEU A 51 -10.27 -11.19 0.56
C LEU A 51 -10.95 -9.81 0.62
N TYR A 52 -10.52 -8.87 -0.21
CA TYR A 52 -10.81 -7.45 0.03
C TYR A 52 -11.32 -6.69 -1.20
N LEU A 53 -11.21 -7.24 -2.42
CA LEU A 53 -11.51 -6.50 -3.63
C LEU A 53 -12.94 -5.98 -3.65
N ASP A 54 -13.93 -6.82 -3.35
CA ASP A 54 -15.34 -6.44 -3.43
C ASP A 54 -15.67 -5.28 -2.48
N LYS A 55 -15.16 -5.33 -1.24
CA LYS A 55 -15.36 -4.28 -0.26
C LYS A 55 -14.74 -2.95 -0.68
N VAL A 56 -13.49 -2.98 -1.14
CA VAL A 56 -12.78 -1.77 -1.58
C VAL A 56 -13.42 -1.21 -2.85
N LYS A 57 -13.78 -2.07 -3.81
CA LYS A 57 -14.46 -1.66 -5.05
C LYS A 57 -15.80 -0.99 -4.76
N GLU A 58 -16.60 -1.52 -3.85
CA GLU A 58 -17.88 -0.92 -3.44
C GLU A 58 -17.66 0.51 -2.92
N ILE A 59 -16.66 0.71 -2.04
CA ILE A 59 -16.35 2.03 -1.47
C ILE A 59 -15.88 2.99 -2.56
N LEU A 60 -14.94 2.57 -3.42
CA LEU A 60 -14.39 3.41 -4.47
C LEU A 60 -15.46 3.79 -5.52
N SER A 61 -16.40 2.89 -5.82
CA SER A 61 -17.50 3.16 -6.76
C SER A 61 -18.43 4.29 -6.29
N GLN A 62 -18.41 4.62 -5.00
CA GLN A 62 -19.15 5.75 -4.46
C GLN A 62 -18.38 7.08 -4.54
N CYS A 63 -17.11 7.05 -4.93
CA CYS A 63 -16.21 8.20 -4.90
C CYS A 63 -15.85 8.70 -6.30
N CYS A 64 -15.86 7.83 -7.31
CA CYS A 64 -15.33 8.13 -8.64
C CYS A 64 -16.33 7.79 -9.77
N SER A 65 -16.02 8.22 -10.99
CA SER A 65 -16.91 7.99 -12.15
C SER A 65 -16.93 6.53 -12.61
N MET A 66 -15.83 5.81 -12.44
CA MET A 66 -15.69 4.41 -12.84
C MET A 66 -14.58 3.72 -12.02
N VAL A 67 -14.83 2.49 -11.60
CA VAL A 67 -13.81 1.61 -11.02
C VAL A 67 -13.51 0.49 -12.01
N SER A 68 -12.26 0.41 -12.46
CA SER A 68 -11.69 -0.72 -13.19
C SER A 68 -10.87 -1.60 -12.23
N VAL A 69 -10.60 -2.84 -12.60
CA VAL A 69 -9.85 -3.80 -11.77
C VAL A 69 -8.84 -4.53 -12.62
N PHE A 70 -7.60 -4.54 -12.16
CA PHE A 70 -6.53 -5.36 -12.73
C PHE A 70 -6.03 -6.34 -11.67
N ILE A 71 -6.19 -7.64 -11.92
CA ILE A 71 -5.75 -8.71 -11.03
C ILE A 71 -4.61 -9.47 -11.71
N PHE A 72 -3.49 -9.61 -11.01
CA PHE A 72 -2.36 -10.42 -11.46
C PHE A 72 -2.13 -11.61 -10.51
N PRO A 73 -1.42 -12.67 -10.92
CA PRO A 73 -1.14 -13.79 -10.03
C PRO A 73 -0.29 -13.35 -8.84
N ALA A 74 -0.58 -13.86 -7.64
CA ALA A 74 0.21 -13.56 -6.46
C ALA A 74 1.61 -14.20 -6.56
N GLY A 75 2.62 -13.52 -6.04
CA GLY A 75 4.01 -13.98 -6.00
C GLY A 75 5.01 -12.94 -6.47
N GLU A 76 6.22 -12.98 -5.91
CA GLU A 76 7.32 -12.05 -6.27
C GLU A 76 7.72 -12.21 -7.75
N GLU A 77 7.61 -13.40 -8.31
CA GLU A 77 7.91 -13.69 -9.71
C GLU A 77 7.06 -12.88 -10.71
N HIS A 78 5.94 -12.36 -10.25
CA HIS A 78 5.05 -11.50 -11.04
C HIS A 78 5.36 -10.00 -10.89
N LYS A 79 6.32 -9.63 -10.04
CA LYS A 79 6.80 -8.27 -9.88
C LYS A 79 7.81 -7.92 -10.99
N ASN A 80 7.36 -7.85 -12.21
CA ASN A 80 8.22 -7.70 -13.39
C ASN A 80 7.62 -6.78 -14.46
N LEU A 81 8.43 -6.44 -15.48
CA LEU A 81 8.01 -5.56 -16.57
C LEU A 81 6.87 -6.14 -17.44
N ASP A 82 6.75 -7.45 -17.53
CA ASP A 82 5.67 -8.06 -18.33
C ASP A 82 4.30 -7.83 -17.67
N THR A 83 4.22 -7.96 -16.35
CA THR A 83 3.00 -7.62 -15.59
C THR A 83 2.68 -6.13 -15.70
N VAL A 84 3.68 -5.26 -15.62
CA VAL A 84 3.49 -3.82 -15.83
C VAL A 84 2.98 -3.53 -17.25
N ARG A 85 3.52 -4.19 -18.28
CA ARG A 85 3.04 -4.05 -19.65
C ARG A 85 1.56 -4.46 -19.78
N MET A 86 1.17 -5.58 -19.16
CA MET A 86 -0.24 -6.01 -19.14
C MET A 86 -1.14 -4.96 -18.45
N LEU A 87 -0.67 -4.35 -17.37
CA LEU A 87 -1.40 -3.27 -16.71
C LEU A 87 -1.54 -2.04 -17.62
N TYR A 88 -0.50 -1.65 -18.37
CA TYR A 88 -0.60 -0.56 -19.35
C TYR A 88 -1.63 -0.86 -20.43
N GLU A 89 -1.63 -2.07 -20.99
CA GLU A 89 -2.59 -2.50 -21.99
C GLU A 89 -4.03 -2.40 -21.45
N HIS A 90 -4.25 -2.85 -20.20
CA HIS A 90 -5.53 -2.71 -19.50
C HIS A 90 -5.96 -1.24 -19.36
N LEU A 91 -5.06 -0.36 -18.90
CA LEU A 91 -5.37 1.07 -18.73
C LEU A 91 -5.68 1.77 -20.06
N ILE A 92 -4.99 1.40 -21.15
CA ILE A 92 -5.24 1.94 -22.48
C ILE A 92 -6.61 1.50 -22.99
N LEU A 93 -6.96 0.23 -22.85
CA LEU A 93 -8.26 -0.33 -23.28
C LEU A 93 -9.43 0.30 -22.52
N GLU A 94 -9.24 0.58 -21.22
CA GLU A 94 -10.22 1.27 -20.36
C GLU A 94 -10.19 2.80 -20.50
N HIS A 95 -9.37 3.32 -21.44
CA HIS A 95 -9.25 4.76 -21.74
C HIS A 95 -8.88 5.61 -20.52
N PHE A 96 -7.94 5.14 -19.68
CA PHE A 96 -7.40 5.95 -18.58
C PHE A 96 -6.59 7.13 -19.09
N ASP A 97 -6.82 8.30 -18.50
CA ASP A 97 -6.11 9.54 -18.83
C ASP A 97 -5.20 10.02 -17.68
N ARG A 98 -4.54 11.16 -17.86
CA ARG A 98 -3.60 11.72 -16.87
C ARG A 98 -4.24 12.18 -15.58
N LYS A 99 -5.53 12.32 -15.53
CA LYS A 99 -6.27 12.76 -14.34
C LYS A 99 -6.79 11.58 -13.54
N ASP A 100 -6.77 10.38 -14.13
CA ASP A 100 -7.21 9.16 -13.46
C ASP A 100 -6.19 8.69 -12.44
N MET A 101 -6.54 7.68 -11.65
CA MET A 101 -5.74 7.26 -10.50
C MET A 101 -5.62 5.73 -10.44
N LEU A 102 -4.50 5.24 -9.91
CA LEU A 102 -4.36 3.83 -9.53
C LEU A 102 -4.55 3.66 -8.01
N ALA A 103 -5.08 2.52 -7.60
CA ALA A 103 -5.17 2.11 -6.20
C ALA A 103 -4.47 0.76 -6.03
N ALA A 104 -3.32 0.73 -5.38
CA ALA A 104 -2.59 -0.48 -5.05
C ALA A 104 -3.21 -1.14 -3.82
N LEU A 105 -3.97 -2.21 -4.01
CA LEU A 105 -4.57 -2.98 -2.92
C LEU A 105 -3.78 -4.27 -2.72
N GLY A 106 -2.87 -4.33 -1.73
CA GLY A 106 -2.04 -5.53 -1.54
C GLY A 106 -0.81 -5.36 -0.68
N GLY A 107 0.09 -6.32 -0.77
CA GLY A 107 1.40 -6.28 -0.14
C GLY A 107 2.42 -5.42 -0.90
N GLY A 108 3.70 -5.56 -0.54
CA GLY A 108 4.80 -4.80 -1.15
C GLY A 108 4.94 -5.02 -2.65
N VAL A 109 4.74 -6.24 -3.14
CA VAL A 109 4.75 -6.57 -4.58
C VAL A 109 3.75 -5.69 -5.34
N THR A 110 2.51 -5.65 -4.85
CA THR A 110 1.43 -4.87 -5.46
C THR A 110 1.70 -3.37 -5.38
N GLY A 111 2.17 -2.89 -4.22
CA GLY A 111 2.51 -1.47 -4.02
C GLY A 111 3.60 -0.98 -4.96
N ASP A 112 4.70 -1.75 -5.06
CA ASP A 112 5.84 -1.44 -5.90
C ASP A 112 5.50 -1.45 -7.40
N LEU A 113 4.83 -2.52 -7.87
CA LEU A 113 4.41 -2.68 -9.27
C LEU A 113 3.43 -1.59 -9.69
N CYS A 114 2.38 -1.36 -8.89
CA CYS A 114 1.38 -0.34 -9.16
C CYS A 114 1.97 1.06 -9.14
N GLY A 115 2.81 1.37 -8.14
CA GLY A 115 3.48 2.67 -8.04
C GLY A 115 4.44 2.92 -9.21
N PHE A 116 5.18 1.91 -9.65
CA PHE A 116 6.04 2.01 -10.84
C PHE A 116 5.20 2.20 -12.12
N ALA A 117 4.11 1.47 -12.27
CA ALA A 117 3.18 1.68 -13.38
C ALA A 117 2.60 3.10 -13.37
N ALA A 118 2.19 3.60 -12.19
CA ALA A 118 1.71 4.97 -12.04
C ALA A 118 2.77 6.01 -12.41
N ALA A 119 4.02 5.80 -12.01
CA ALA A 119 5.13 6.71 -12.32
C ALA A 119 5.42 6.83 -13.81
N THR A 120 5.15 5.80 -14.58
CA THR A 120 5.59 5.68 -15.98
C THR A 120 4.44 5.79 -17.00
N TYR A 121 3.23 5.37 -16.63
CA TYR A 121 2.04 5.52 -17.48
C TYR A 121 1.76 7.01 -17.74
N LEU A 122 1.64 7.39 -19.02
CA LEU A 122 1.44 8.78 -19.47
C LEU A 122 2.41 9.82 -18.89
N ARG A 123 3.61 9.40 -18.47
CA ARG A 123 4.68 10.16 -17.79
C ARG A 123 4.34 10.53 -16.33
N GLY A 124 3.46 9.77 -15.72
CA GLY A 124 3.07 9.89 -14.32
C GLY A 124 1.59 10.22 -14.16
N ILE A 125 0.91 9.38 -13.38
CA ILE A 125 -0.46 9.60 -12.90
C ILE A 125 -0.49 9.42 -11.39
N ASP A 126 -1.51 9.93 -10.74
CA ASP A 126 -1.71 9.77 -9.30
C ASP A 126 -1.92 8.29 -8.91
N PHE A 127 -1.46 7.90 -7.72
CA PHE A 127 -1.85 6.63 -7.12
C PHE A 127 -2.00 6.73 -5.61
N ILE A 128 -2.73 5.78 -5.03
CA ILE A 128 -2.85 5.57 -3.59
C ILE A 128 -2.40 4.14 -3.25
N GLN A 129 -1.95 3.95 -2.01
CA GLN A 129 -1.62 2.63 -1.49
C GLN A 129 -2.63 2.21 -0.41
N ILE A 130 -3.06 0.95 -0.48
CA ILE A 130 -3.92 0.28 0.50
C ILE A 130 -3.17 -1.00 0.93
N PRO A 131 -2.13 -0.86 1.78
CA PRO A 131 -1.26 -1.96 2.16
C PRO A 131 -2.00 -2.98 3.05
N THR A 132 -1.83 -4.28 2.75
CA THR A 132 -2.54 -5.38 3.43
C THR A 132 -1.63 -6.34 4.17
N THR A 133 -0.31 -6.23 4.04
CA THR A 133 0.66 -7.04 4.79
C THR A 133 1.38 -6.18 5.83
N LEU A 134 1.86 -6.77 6.92
CA LEU A 134 2.62 -6.04 7.93
C LEU A 134 3.84 -5.33 7.30
N LEU A 135 4.61 -6.04 6.47
CA LEU A 135 5.78 -5.47 5.79
C LEU A 135 5.39 -4.22 4.96
N SER A 136 4.29 -4.27 4.23
CA SER A 136 3.87 -3.12 3.44
C SER A 136 3.34 -1.97 4.29
N GLN A 137 2.72 -2.25 5.43
CA GLN A 137 2.20 -1.23 6.34
C GLN A 137 3.30 -0.46 7.07
N VAL A 138 4.42 -1.13 7.42
CA VAL A 138 5.48 -0.53 8.23
C VAL A 138 6.71 -0.07 7.43
N ASP A 139 6.85 -0.48 6.18
CA ASP A 139 8.05 -0.20 5.37
C ASP A 139 7.74 0.12 3.91
N SER A 140 7.32 -0.85 3.10
CA SER A 140 7.36 -0.68 1.63
C SER A 140 6.36 0.32 1.06
N SER A 141 5.28 0.68 1.77
CA SER A 141 4.37 1.75 1.35
C SER A 141 4.89 3.16 1.66
N ILE A 142 6.04 3.27 2.32
CA ILE A 142 6.58 4.53 2.83
C ILE A 142 7.80 4.96 2.01
N GLY A 143 7.89 6.26 1.66
CA GLY A 143 9.06 6.83 1.00
C GLY A 143 9.04 6.79 -0.52
N GLY A 144 7.95 6.31 -1.15
CA GLY A 144 7.72 6.41 -2.60
C GLY A 144 8.71 5.63 -3.47
N LYS A 145 9.43 4.67 -2.91
CA LYS A 145 10.23 3.74 -3.71
C LYS A 145 9.27 2.79 -4.41
N THR A 146 9.33 2.74 -5.73
CA THR A 146 8.49 1.87 -6.55
C THR A 146 9.36 1.19 -7.59
N GLY A 147 9.04 -0.05 -7.95
CA GLY A 147 9.88 -0.75 -8.92
C GLY A 147 9.48 -2.20 -9.12
N VAL A 148 10.20 -2.81 -10.05
CA VAL A 148 10.04 -4.20 -10.41
C VAL A 148 11.38 -4.90 -10.53
N ASP A 149 11.34 -6.21 -10.49
CA ASP A 149 12.51 -7.04 -10.70
C ASP A 149 12.85 -7.10 -12.20
N PHE A 150 14.13 -7.26 -12.49
CA PHE A 150 14.62 -7.39 -13.86
C PHE A 150 15.61 -8.54 -13.95
N ALA A 151 15.27 -9.54 -14.75
CA ALA A 151 15.98 -10.79 -14.81
C ALA A 151 16.12 -11.42 -13.41
N ASP A 152 17.33 -11.74 -12.97
CA ASP A 152 17.59 -12.33 -11.65
C ASP A 152 17.83 -11.29 -10.53
N TYR A 153 17.63 -10.00 -10.83
CA TYR A 153 17.93 -8.90 -9.91
C TYR A 153 16.66 -8.26 -9.36
N LYS A 154 16.54 -8.20 -8.03
CA LYS A 154 15.41 -7.57 -7.35
C LYS A 154 15.49 -6.04 -7.39
N ASN A 155 14.34 -5.40 -7.64
CA ASN A 155 14.14 -3.95 -7.53
C ASN A 155 15.09 -3.10 -8.40
N MET A 156 15.57 -3.62 -9.52
CA MET A 156 16.56 -2.91 -10.37
C MET A 156 15.95 -1.87 -11.30
N VAL A 157 14.69 -1.99 -11.61
CA VAL A 157 13.97 -1.05 -12.47
C VAL A 157 12.88 -0.38 -11.66
N GLY A 158 12.99 0.93 -11.45
CA GLY A 158 12.05 1.62 -10.58
C GLY A 158 12.09 3.13 -10.74
N ALA A 159 11.22 3.78 -9.98
CA ALA A 159 11.09 5.23 -9.89
C ALA A 159 10.75 5.65 -8.46
N PHE A 160 11.14 6.87 -8.09
CA PHE A 160 10.60 7.52 -6.92
C PHE A 160 9.27 8.19 -7.30
N HIS A 161 8.18 7.66 -6.80
CA HIS A 161 6.83 8.18 -7.04
C HIS A 161 6.03 8.14 -5.74
N MET A 162 5.74 9.32 -5.18
CA MET A 162 5.04 9.41 -3.91
C MET A 162 3.55 9.12 -4.10
N PRO A 163 2.94 8.29 -3.25
CA PRO A 163 1.49 8.12 -3.27
C PRO A 163 0.80 9.42 -2.84
N ARG A 164 -0.46 9.58 -3.23
CA ARG A 164 -1.30 10.68 -2.73
C ARG A 164 -1.85 10.40 -1.34
N LEU A 165 -1.96 9.13 -0.99
CA LEU A 165 -2.47 8.62 0.28
C LEU A 165 -1.94 7.21 0.50
N VAL A 166 -1.61 6.88 1.73
CA VAL A 166 -1.48 5.50 2.21
C VAL A 166 -2.62 5.25 3.21
N TYR A 167 -3.51 4.32 2.88
CA TYR A 167 -4.64 3.97 3.75
C TYR A 167 -4.44 2.56 4.30
N THR A 168 -4.13 2.45 5.56
CA THR A 168 -3.87 1.21 6.27
C THR A 168 -5.10 0.76 7.04
N ASN A 169 -5.64 -0.40 6.71
CA ASN A 169 -6.61 -1.10 7.54
C ASN A 169 -5.89 -2.18 8.35
N LEU A 170 -5.78 -1.99 9.67
CA LEU A 170 -5.07 -2.91 10.56
C LEU A 170 -5.73 -4.29 10.63
N GLU A 171 -7.05 -4.41 10.41
CA GLU A 171 -7.73 -5.71 10.40
C GLU A 171 -7.26 -6.65 9.28
N THR A 172 -6.60 -6.14 8.24
CA THR A 172 -6.02 -6.99 7.21
C THR A 172 -4.94 -7.93 7.76
N LEU A 173 -4.32 -7.58 8.88
CA LEU A 173 -3.34 -8.43 9.56
C LEU A 173 -3.96 -9.69 10.17
N LEU A 174 -5.26 -9.70 10.46
CA LEU A 174 -5.96 -10.87 11.01
C LEU A 174 -6.09 -12.03 10.02
N THR A 175 -6.01 -11.73 8.73
CA THR A 175 -6.05 -12.73 7.65
C THR A 175 -4.66 -13.02 7.08
N LEU A 176 -3.63 -12.33 7.58
CA LEU A 176 -2.27 -12.48 7.07
C LEU A 176 -1.68 -13.82 7.53
N PRO A 177 -1.13 -14.65 6.62
CA PRO A 177 -0.43 -15.87 7.00
C PRO A 177 0.72 -15.61 7.98
N ALA A 178 0.95 -16.51 8.93
CA ALA A 178 1.95 -16.36 9.98
C ALA A 178 3.37 -16.12 9.44
N GLU A 179 3.72 -16.72 8.31
CA GLU A 179 4.99 -16.52 7.62
C GLU A 179 5.15 -15.08 7.14
N GLN A 180 4.11 -14.52 6.52
CA GLN A 180 4.10 -13.13 6.05
C GLN A 180 4.11 -12.14 7.22
N PHE A 181 3.43 -12.48 8.32
CA PHE A 181 3.51 -11.69 9.55
C PHE A 181 4.92 -11.69 10.12
N SER A 182 5.56 -12.84 10.20
CA SER A 182 6.95 -12.98 10.69
C SER A 182 7.93 -12.18 9.81
N SER A 183 7.73 -12.16 8.49
CA SER A 183 8.53 -11.37 7.57
C SER A 183 8.43 -9.87 7.89
N GLY A 184 7.21 -9.35 8.09
CA GLY A 184 7.00 -7.95 8.48
C GLY A 184 7.58 -7.62 9.86
N MET A 185 7.49 -8.56 10.82
CA MET A 185 8.10 -8.40 12.14
C MET A 185 9.62 -8.25 12.09
N GLY A 186 10.29 -8.82 11.09
CA GLY A 186 11.72 -8.59 10.86
C GLY A 186 12.05 -7.10 10.68
N GLU A 187 11.25 -6.36 9.90
CA GLU A 187 11.42 -4.91 9.72
C GLU A 187 11.07 -4.12 10.98
N VAL A 188 10.00 -4.49 11.68
CA VAL A 188 9.62 -3.87 12.95
C VAL A 188 10.76 -3.98 13.97
N ILE A 189 11.36 -5.16 14.10
CA ILE A 189 12.50 -5.40 15.01
C ILE A 189 13.74 -4.61 14.53
N LYS A 190 13.99 -4.57 13.22
CA LYS A 190 15.10 -3.82 12.64
C LYS A 190 15.01 -2.33 12.98
N HIS A 191 13.81 -1.73 12.91
CA HIS A 191 13.61 -0.32 13.29
C HIS A 191 13.99 -0.09 14.77
N GLY A 192 13.55 -0.94 15.67
CA GLY A 192 13.92 -0.87 17.08
C GLY A 192 15.42 -0.98 17.31
N LEU A 193 16.09 -1.94 16.65
CA LEU A 193 17.52 -2.18 16.79
C LEU A 193 18.39 -1.02 16.25
N ILE A 194 17.96 -0.37 15.17
CA ILE A 194 18.76 0.67 14.50
C ILE A 194 18.55 2.04 15.16
N GLN A 195 17.33 2.38 15.56
CA GLN A 195 16.98 3.75 15.89
C GLN A 195 16.41 3.97 17.27
N ASP A 196 15.69 3.00 17.85
CA ASP A 196 14.97 3.20 19.10
C ASP A 196 15.09 1.99 20.05
N LYS A 197 16.08 2.07 20.95
CA LYS A 197 16.28 1.03 21.96
C LYS A 197 15.07 0.86 22.88
N ALA A 198 14.34 1.93 23.21
CA ALA A 198 13.18 1.83 24.09
C ALA A 198 12.05 1.07 23.40
N TYR A 199 11.84 1.33 22.10
CA TYR A 199 10.89 0.58 21.28
C TYR A 199 11.27 -0.90 21.17
N TYR A 200 12.56 -1.22 20.99
CA TYR A 200 13.02 -2.61 20.96
C TYR A 200 12.75 -3.34 22.29
N GLU A 201 13.05 -2.71 23.44
CA GLU A 201 12.77 -3.30 24.76
C GLU A 201 11.26 -3.47 24.97
N TRP A 202 10.45 -2.50 24.53
CA TRP A 202 9.00 -2.61 24.58
C TRP A 202 8.48 -3.80 23.76
N LEU A 203 9.01 -4.03 22.54
CA LEU A 203 8.65 -5.20 21.70
C LEU A 203 8.97 -6.52 22.41
N LYS A 204 10.08 -6.59 23.14
CA LYS A 204 10.45 -7.78 23.91
C LYS A 204 9.47 -8.04 25.05
N GLU A 205 9.13 -7.00 25.80
CA GLU A 205 8.20 -7.09 26.93
C GLU A 205 6.77 -7.46 26.48
N HIS A 206 6.35 -7.00 25.32
CA HIS A 206 5.01 -7.23 24.79
C HIS A 206 4.95 -8.32 23.70
N ARG A 207 6.01 -9.13 23.57
CA ARG A 207 6.15 -10.14 22.52
C ARG A 207 4.88 -10.98 22.33
N ASP A 208 4.34 -11.53 23.40
CA ASP A 208 3.20 -12.46 23.32
C ASP A 208 1.92 -11.75 22.84
N ALA A 209 1.71 -10.49 23.25
CA ALA A 209 0.59 -9.67 22.78
C ALA A 209 0.73 -9.30 21.30
N VAL A 210 1.94 -8.95 20.87
CA VAL A 210 2.25 -8.64 19.46
C VAL A 210 2.06 -9.88 18.59
N MET A 211 2.56 -11.05 19.03
CA MET A 211 2.42 -12.32 18.29
C MET A 211 0.97 -12.83 18.27
N ALA A 212 0.15 -12.48 19.26
CA ALA A 212 -1.27 -12.75 19.28
C ALA A 212 -2.11 -11.81 18.41
N LEU A 213 -1.46 -10.88 17.66
CA LEU A 213 -2.12 -9.84 16.87
C LEU A 213 -3.13 -9.03 17.68
N SER A 214 -2.78 -8.70 18.93
CA SER A 214 -3.58 -7.77 19.72
C SER A 214 -3.48 -6.38 19.08
N LEU A 215 -4.46 -6.01 18.28
CA LEU A 215 -4.50 -4.76 17.53
C LEU A 215 -4.35 -3.51 18.41
N ILE A 216 -4.67 -3.63 19.70
CA ILE A 216 -4.52 -2.54 20.69
C ILE A 216 -3.02 -2.21 20.91
N HIS A 217 -2.13 -3.20 20.81
CA HIS A 217 -0.70 -3.01 21.04
C HIS A 217 0.11 -2.72 19.77
N ILE A 218 -0.41 -3.07 18.59
CA ILE A 218 0.26 -2.78 17.30
C ILE A 218 0.13 -1.29 16.94
N SER A 219 -0.87 -0.60 17.50
CA SER A 219 -1.19 0.79 17.21
C SER A 219 -0.49 1.82 18.10
N GLU A 220 0.52 1.43 18.89
CA GLU A 220 1.38 2.44 19.50
C GLU A 220 2.16 3.16 18.37
N PRO A 221 2.07 4.50 18.30
CA PRO A 221 2.60 5.23 17.17
C PRO A 221 4.10 5.03 17.08
N THR A 222 4.56 4.51 15.94
CA THR A 222 5.96 4.69 15.55
C THR A 222 6.21 6.19 15.56
N ARG A 223 7.02 6.66 16.50
CA ARG A 223 7.35 8.07 16.64
C ARG A 223 7.86 8.59 15.30
N PRO A 224 7.42 9.79 14.86
CA PRO A 224 7.85 10.36 13.60
C PRO A 224 9.37 10.53 13.59
N TYR A 225 9.96 10.14 12.48
CA TYR A 225 11.36 10.40 12.17
C TYR A 225 11.59 11.89 11.90
#